data_5d97c80e741c6c90a16fa3ca4b51f5fe
#
_entry.id   5d97c80e741c6c90a16fa3ca4b51f5fe
#
_cell.length_a   1.000
_cell.length_b   1.000
_cell.length_c   1.000
_cell.angle_alpha   90.00
_cell.angle_beta   90.00
_cell.angle_gamma   90.00
#
_symmetry.space_group_name_H-M   'P 1'
#
loop_
_entity.id
_entity.type
_entity.pdbx_description
1 polymer ?
#
loop_
_entity_poly.entity_id
_entity_poly.type
_entity_poly.pdbx_seq_one_letter_code
_entity_poly.pdbx_strand_id
1 'polypeptide(L)'
;SRSNALTVAQKMIEMFVRTKHKIDKSHEFALVVVNNDVTWLSGFTSDPREVCSCLYDLDTVVCQSFSILHCHCATGATGGPAGQQKIELPVTDNVQTIPPPFVVRTILVFGRPRCQPHFCGAEHLKKLLQCPYFFFDVVYIHNGLDEKEDESSWKDMFGFFGSLDTKGTNYKFEVALAGPALELHNCMAKLLAHPLQRPCQSHAHYGLLDGGDSPDSEATV
;
A
#
# COMPACT_ATOMS: atom_id res chain seq x y z
N SER A 1 22.75 -6.60 14.03
CA SER A 1 21.96 -5.38 14.11
C SER A 1 20.52 -5.73 13.77
N ARG A 2 19.60 -5.55 14.70
CA ARG A 2 18.16 -5.68 14.40
C ARG A 2 17.82 -4.63 13.36
N SER A 3 17.41 -5.06 12.18
CA SER A 3 16.91 -4.15 11.16
C SER A 3 15.66 -3.49 11.72
N ASN A 4 15.65 -2.16 11.80
CA ASN A 4 14.47 -1.43 12.20
C ASN A 4 13.40 -1.61 11.09
N ALA A 5 12.14 -1.80 11.47
CA ALA A 5 11.01 -1.93 10.54
C ALA A 5 10.98 -0.81 9.50
N LEU A 6 11.27 0.41 9.92
CA LEU A 6 11.37 1.57 9.02
C LEU A 6 12.45 1.37 7.96
N THR A 7 13.65 0.95 8.35
CA THR A 7 14.75 0.75 7.39
C THR A 7 14.43 -0.34 6.36
N VAL A 8 13.74 -1.40 6.77
CA VAL A 8 13.29 -2.46 5.86
C VAL A 8 12.22 -1.92 4.92
N ALA A 9 11.23 -1.20 5.45
CA ALA A 9 10.18 -0.57 4.66
C ALA A 9 10.75 0.43 3.64
N GLN A 10 11.70 1.29 4.04
CA GLN A 10 12.36 2.25 3.15
C GLN A 10 13.01 1.56 1.95
N LYS A 11 13.77 0.50 2.19
CA LYS A 11 14.41 -0.26 1.11
C LYS A 11 13.39 -0.89 0.15
N MET A 12 12.29 -1.40 0.68
CA MET A 12 11.24 -2.02 -0.13
C MET A 12 10.49 -1.00 -0.97
N ILE A 13 10.15 0.15 -0.40
CA ILE A 13 9.49 1.23 -1.12
C ILE A 13 10.40 1.77 -2.21
N GLU A 14 11.69 1.99 -1.92
CA GLU A 14 12.67 2.39 -2.93
C GLU A 14 12.74 1.38 -4.08
N MET A 15 12.86 0.09 -3.77
CA MET A 15 12.87 -0.96 -4.79
C MET A 15 11.62 -0.91 -5.67
N PHE A 16 10.44 -0.78 -5.05
CA PHE A 16 9.17 -0.70 -5.76
C PHE A 16 9.12 0.51 -6.71
N VAL A 17 9.41 1.71 -6.20
CA VAL A 17 9.37 2.96 -6.98
C VAL A 17 10.34 2.89 -8.16
N ARG A 18 11.58 2.48 -7.92
CA ARG A 18 12.60 2.36 -8.99
C ARG A 18 12.22 1.31 -10.03
N THR A 19 11.64 0.18 -9.61
CA THR A 19 11.23 -0.88 -10.52
C THR A 19 10.02 -0.46 -11.35
N LYS A 20 9.02 0.16 -10.73
CA LYS A 20 7.86 0.69 -11.47
C LYS A 20 8.27 1.75 -12.49
N HIS A 21 9.17 2.64 -12.13
CA HIS A 21 9.70 3.64 -13.07
C HIS A 21 10.49 3.00 -14.23
N LYS A 22 11.18 1.87 -13.99
CA LYS A 22 11.85 1.12 -15.09
C LYS A 22 10.85 0.44 -16.03
N ILE A 23 9.72 -0.03 -15.49
CA ILE A 23 8.65 -0.66 -16.28
C ILE A 23 8.00 0.38 -17.20
N ASP A 24 7.66 1.54 -16.63
CA ASP A 24 7.08 2.65 -17.38
C ASP A 24 7.46 3.97 -16.71
N LYS A 25 8.11 4.84 -17.46
CA LYS A 25 8.59 6.15 -16.98
C LYS A 25 7.48 7.18 -16.82
N SER A 26 6.28 6.91 -17.32
CA SER A 26 5.11 7.76 -17.13
C SER A 26 4.46 7.61 -15.75
N HIS A 27 4.88 6.61 -14.94
CA HIS A 27 4.42 6.48 -13.57
C HIS A 27 4.85 7.71 -12.75
N GLU A 28 3.89 8.27 -12.03
CA GLU A 28 4.12 9.30 -11.03
C GLU A 28 3.92 8.74 -9.64
N PHE A 29 4.74 9.21 -8.72
CA PHE A 29 4.75 8.77 -7.33
C PHE A 29 4.62 9.97 -6.40
N ALA A 30 3.89 9.82 -5.31
CA ALA A 30 3.85 10.75 -4.21
C ALA A 30 4.13 10.01 -2.90
N LEU A 31 4.77 10.66 -1.96
CA LEU A 31 5.03 10.12 -0.64
C LEU A 31 4.24 10.89 0.42
N VAL A 32 3.42 10.17 1.13
CA VAL A 32 2.59 10.71 2.20
C VAL A 32 2.88 9.96 3.49
N VAL A 33 3.10 10.68 4.56
CA VAL A 33 3.27 10.13 5.90
C VAL A 33 2.04 10.44 6.74
N VAL A 34 1.57 9.42 7.42
CA VAL A 34 0.41 9.54 8.31
C VAL A 34 0.88 9.26 9.73
N ASN A 35 0.90 10.31 10.52
CA ASN A 35 1.14 10.29 11.95
C ASN A 35 -0.11 10.79 12.67
N ASN A 36 0.02 11.78 13.55
CA ASN A 36 -1.16 12.47 14.10
C ASN A 36 -1.88 13.26 13.01
N ASP A 37 -1.12 13.72 12.03
CA ASP A 37 -1.60 14.43 10.83
C ASP A 37 -1.10 13.75 9.55
N VAL A 38 -1.70 14.09 8.43
CA VAL A 38 -1.26 13.65 7.10
C VAL A 38 -0.33 14.69 6.50
N THR A 39 0.88 14.27 6.19
CA THR A 39 1.90 15.14 5.61
C THR A 39 2.34 14.61 4.25
N TRP A 40 2.19 15.42 3.22
CA TRP A 40 2.79 15.17 1.92
C TRP A 40 4.27 15.52 1.97
N LEU A 41 5.14 14.53 1.85
CA LEU A 41 6.59 14.72 1.83
C LEU A 41 7.09 14.99 0.41
N SER A 42 6.49 14.32 -0.58
CA SER A 42 6.66 14.71 -1.98
C SER A 42 5.29 14.75 -2.66
N GLY A 43 5.12 15.67 -3.60
CA GLY A 43 4.02 15.64 -4.52
C GLY A 43 4.18 14.56 -5.58
N PHE A 44 3.26 14.49 -6.54
CA PHE A 44 3.40 13.59 -7.67
C PHE A 44 4.59 13.99 -8.53
N THR A 45 5.51 13.05 -8.71
CA THR A 45 6.72 13.21 -9.52
C THR A 45 7.04 11.91 -10.26
N SER A 46 7.56 12.03 -11.45
CA SER A 46 8.11 10.90 -12.21
C SER A 46 9.58 10.61 -11.89
N ASP A 47 10.25 11.44 -11.05
CA ASP A 47 11.63 11.20 -10.65
C ASP A 47 11.71 10.36 -9.36
N PRO A 48 12.14 9.09 -9.44
CA PRO A 48 12.28 8.24 -8.27
C PRO A 48 13.24 8.78 -7.21
N ARG A 49 14.21 9.62 -7.61
CA ARG A 49 15.23 10.15 -6.67
C ARG A 49 14.61 11.12 -5.69
N GLU A 50 13.65 11.92 -6.15
CA GLU A 50 12.92 12.87 -5.30
C GLU A 50 12.18 12.13 -4.20
N VAL A 51 11.38 11.12 -4.58
CA VAL A 51 10.62 10.29 -3.61
C VAL A 51 11.55 9.55 -2.66
N CYS A 52 12.65 8.98 -3.17
CA CYS A 52 13.60 8.25 -2.34
C CYS A 52 14.34 9.17 -1.36
N SER A 53 14.66 10.41 -1.76
CA SER A 53 15.25 11.39 -0.84
C SER A 53 14.32 11.65 0.34
N CYS A 54 13.09 12.03 0.07
CA CYS A 54 12.08 12.24 1.12
C CYS A 54 11.87 10.99 1.99
N LEU A 55 11.92 9.81 1.37
CA LEU A 55 11.74 8.54 2.08
C LEU A 55 12.86 8.27 3.10
N TYR A 56 14.11 8.59 2.75
CA TYR A 56 15.26 8.36 3.62
C TYR A 56 15.44 9.46 4.68
N ASP A 57 14.77 10.59 4.52
CA ASP A 57 14.70 11.66 5.55
C ASP A 57 13.71 11.31 6.69
N LEU A 58 12.97 10.19 6.55
CA LEU A 58 12.04 9.74 7.58
C LEU A 58 12.76 9.13 8.78
N ASP A 59 12.44 9.65 9.95
CA ASP A 59 12.81 9.07 11.23
C ASP A 59 11.64 8.33 11.90
N THR A 60 11.97 7.41 12.80
CA THR A 60 10.97 6.73 13.63
C THR A 60 10.35 7.71 14.61
N VAL A 61 9.09 8.04 14.40
CA VAL A 61 8.32 8.88 15.33
C VAL A 61 7.36 7.99 16.12
N VAL A 62 7.43 8.06 17.43
CA VAL A 62 6.44 7.41 18.30
C VAL A 62 5.21 8.31 18.39
N CYS A 63 4.16 7.97 17.64
CA CYS A 63 2.89 8.67 17.72
C CYS A 63 1.93 7.93 18.66
N GLN A 64 1.16 8.67 19.43
CA GLN A 64 0.18 8.12 20.38
C GLN A 64 -1.19 7.88 19.74
N SER A 65 -1.48 8.54 18.62
CA SER A 65 -2.73 8.38 17.89
C SER A 65 -2.47 8.33 16.38
N PHE A 66 -3.38 7.72 15.66
CA PHE A 66 -3.30 7.58 14.22
C PHE A 66 -4.65 7.97 13.61
N SER A 67 -4.65 9.02 12.84
CA SER A 67 -5.85 9.46 12.12
C SER A 67 -5.56 9.58 10.63
N ILE A 68 -6.20 8.77 9.82
CA ILE A 68 -6.20 8.91 8.35
C ILE A 68 -7.19 10.00 7.92
N LEU A 69 -7.63 10.81 8.85
CA LEU A 69 -8.61 11.87 8.65
C LEU A 69 -8.31 12.80 7.49
N HIS A 70 -7.04 13.14 7.31
CA HIS A 70 -6.60 14.15 6.34
C HIS A 70 -6.18 13.56 4.99
N CYS A 71 -6.07 12.24 4.85
CA CYS A 71 -5.86 11.63 3.54
C CYS A 71 -6.98 11.97 2.55
N HIS A 72 -8.17 12.27 3.07
CA HIS A 72 -9.32 12.71 2.30
C HIS A 72 -9.26 14.16 1.81
N CYS A 73 -8.59 15.05 2.56
CA CYS A 73 -8.46 16.44 2.12
C CYS A 73 -7.56 16.57 0.89
N ALA A 74 -6.73 15.58 0.61
CA ALA A 74 -5.93 15.51 -0.60
C ALA A 74 -6.75 15.13 -1.85
N THR A 75 -7.97 14.59 -1.66
CA THR A 75 -8.80 14.08 -2.75
C THR A 75 -10.00 14.96 -3.14
N GLY A 76 -10.11 16.20 -2.63
CA GLY A 76 -11.11 17.06 -3.18
C GLY A 76 -11.97 17.93 -2.30
N ALA A 77 -11.65 18.19 -1.03
CA ALA A 77 -12.34 19.19 -0.24
C ALA A 77 -11.67 20.57 -0.38
N THR A 78 -12.44 21.52 -0.79
CA THR A 78 -12.12 22.96 -0.90
C THR A 78 -11.62 23.52 0.43
N GLY A 79 -10.44 24.18 0.45
CA GLY A 79 -10.09 25.12 1.49
C GLY A 79 -8.91 24.80 2.38
N GLY A 80 -7.88 24.11 1.90
CA GLY A 80 -6.58 23.99 2.58
C GLY A 80 -5.58 25.07 2.14
N PRO A 81 -4.49 25.30 2.91
CA PRO A 81 -3.47 26.26 2.53
C PRO A 81 -2.83 25.90 1.19
N ALA A 82 -2.42 26.92 0.43
CA ALA A 82 -1.86 26.81 -0.91
C ALA A 82 -0.72 25.80 -0.95
N GLY A 83 -0.91 24.69 -1.67
CA GLY A 83 0.11 23.65 -1.84
C GLY A 83 -0.41 22.20 -1.74
N GLN A 84 -1.67 21.96 -1.35
CA GLN A 84 -2.22 20.60 -1.33
C GLN A 84 -2.52 20.14 -2.77
N GLN A 85 -1.85 19.07 -3.18
CA GLN A 85 -2.15 18.43 -4.46
C GLN A 85 -3.49 17.71 -4.39
N LYS A 86 -4.35 18.00 -5.35
CA LYS A 86 -5.64 17.34 -5.48
C LYS A 86 -5.45 16.05 -6.30
N ILE A 87 -5.82 14.92 -5.74
CA ILE A 87 -5.90 13.67 -6.51
C ILE A 87 -7.19 13.72 -7.34
N GLU A 88 -7.05 13.82 -8.65
CA GLU A 88 -8.16 13.73 -9.57
C GLU A 88 -8.30 12.29 -10.06
N LEU A 89 -9.49 11.73 -9.91
CA LEU A 89 -9.80 10.43 -10.47
C LEU A 89 -10.22 10.58 -11.94
N PRO A 90 -9.84 9.63 -12.80
CA PRO A 90 -10.29 9.68 -14.19
C PRO A 90 -11.81 9.50 -14.25
N VAL A 91 -12.46 10.37 -15.01
CA VAL A 91 -13.89 10.29 -15.32
C VAL A 91 -14.02 9.72 -16.72
N THR A 92 -14.70 8.59 -16.85
CA THR A 92 -15.03 8.00 -18.16
C THR A 92 -16.53 7.77 -18.25
N ASP A 93 -17.12 8.18 -19.35
CA ASP A 93 -18.55 8.02 -19.59
C ASP A 93 -18.94 6.54 -19.79
N ASN A 94 -17.98 5.69 -20.14
CA ASN A 94 -18.21 4.28 -20.37
C ASN A 94 -17.04 3.40 -19.83
N VAL A 95 -17.22 2.92 -18.61
CA VAL A 95 -16.23 2.12 -17.86
C VAL A 95 -15.85 0.80 -18.56
N GLN A 96 -16.74 0.27 -19.41
CA GLN A 96 -16.54 -1.06 -20.00
C GLN A 96 -15.80 -1.04 -21.33
N THR A 97 -15.82 0.07 -22.05
CA THR A 97 -15.33 0.13 -23.42
C THR A 97 -14.12 1.03 -23.63
N ILE A 98 -13.90 2.00 -22.75
CA ILE A 98 -12.79 2.96 -22.84
C ILE A 98 -11.89 2.79 -21.61
N PRO A 99 -10.65 2.31 -21.76
CA PRO A 99 -9.72 2.25 -20.65
C PRO A 99 -9.45 3.66 -20.12
N PRO A 100 -9.28 3.83 -18.80
CA PRO A 100 -8.95 5.13 -18.23
C PRO A 100 -7.56 5.58 -18.68
N PRO A 101 -7.31 6.88 -18.80
CA PRO A 101 -5.98 7.38 -19.13
C PRO A 101 -4.94 7.04 -18.07
N PHE A 102 -5.36 6.88 -16.81
CA PHE A 102 -4.53 6.47 -15.69
C PHE A 102 -5.39 5.82 -14.59
N VAL A 103 -4.73 5.18 -13.65
CA VAL A 103 -5.34 4.72 -12.39
C VAL A 103 -4.63 5.36 -11.21
N VAL A 104 -5.38 5.57 -10.14
CA VAL A 104 -4.81 6.02 -8.87
C VAL A 104 -4.68 4.83 -7.94
N ARG A 105 -3.50 4.67 -7.38
CA ARG A 105 -3.19 3.58 -6.46
C ARG A 105 -2.57 4.11 -5.19
N THR A 106 -3.14 3.76 -4.08
CA THR A 106 -2.56 3.96 -2.75
C THR A 106 -1.99 2.64 -2.25
N ILE A 107 -0.76 2.63 -1.78
CA ILE A 107 -0.16 1.52 -1.07
C ILE A 107 0.12 1.99 0.34
N LEU A 108 -0.67 1.50 1.29
CA LEU A 108 -0.48 1.79 2.70
C LEU A 108 0.52 0.79 3.28
N VAL A 109 1.67 1.28 3.73
CA VAL A 109 2.61 0.50 4.54
C VAL A 109 2.37 0.87 6.00
N PHE A 110 1.86 -0.07 6.78
CA PHE A 110 1.39 0.17 8.13
C PHE A 110 2.07 -0.78 9.13
N GLY A 111 2.63 -0.22 10.21
CA GLY A 111 3.44 -0.97 11.17
C GLY A 111 3.03 -0.76 12.65
N ARG A 112 1.76 -0.45 12.93
CA ARG A 112 1.29 -0.19 14.30
C ARG A 112 0.20 -1.16 14.73
N PRO A 113 0.52 -2.17 15.57
CA PRO A 113 -0.44 -3.20 15.96
C PRO A 113 -1.57 -2.72 16.87
N ARG A 114 -1.41 -1.61 17.61
CA ARG A 114 -2.34 -1.22 18.67
C ARG A 114 -3.23 -0.03 18.37
N CYS A 115 -3.16 0.53 17.18
CA CYS A 115 -3.90 1.73 16.85
C CYS A 115 -4.73 1.51 15.60
N GLN A 116 -6.05 1.36 15.77
CA GLN A 116 -6.94 1.31 14.62
C GLN A 116 -6.98 2.69 13.95
N PRO A 117 -6.76 2.76 12.64
CA PRO A 117 -6.89 4.01 11.93
C PRO A 117 -8.36 4.45 11.93
N HIS A 118 -8.59 5.66 12.38
CA HIS A 118 -9.92 6.26 12.28
C HIS A 118 -10.06 6.96 10.94
N PHE A 119 -11.04 6.53 10.15
CA PHE A 119 -11.39 7.18 8.91
C PHE A 119 -12.55 8.14 9.16
N CYS A 120 -12.29 9.45 9.17
CA CYS A 120 -13.37 10.41 9.09
C CYS A 120 -13.78 10.63 7.64
N GLY A 121 -15.06 10.97 7.42
CA GLY A 121 -15.59 11.10 6.07
C GLY A 121 -15.85 9.76 5.39
N ALA A 122 -16.40 8.81 6.14
CA ALA A 122 -16.68 7.44 5.70
C ALA A 122 -17.38 7.36 4.33
N GLU A 123 -18.27 8.30 4.01
CA GLU A 123 -18.98 8.32 2.73
C GLU A 123 -18.05 8.68 1.55
N HIS A 124 -17.10 9.58 1.74
CA HIS A 124 -16.15 9.93 0.69
C HIS A 124 -15.15 8.79 0.44
N LEU A 125 -14.61 8.20 1.51
CA LEU A 125 -13.76 7.00 1.42
C LEU A 125 -14.50 5.87 0.70
N LYS A 126 -15.75 5.63 1.06
CA LYS A 126 -16.57 4.61 0.42
C LYS A 126 -16.72 4.84 -1.09
N LYS A 127 -16.97 6.09 -1.50
CA LYS A 127 -17.02 6.46 -2.92
C LYS A 127 -15.68 6.21 -3.63
N LEU A 128 -14.55 6.57 -2.99
CA LEU A 128 -13.22 6.28 -3.54
C LEU A 128 -12.97 4.78 -3.69
N LEU A 129 -13.24 4.00 -2.65
CA LEU A 129 -13.06 2.56 -2.67
C LEU A 129 -13.98 1.87 -3.70
N GLN A 130 -15.12 2.45 -4.03
CA GLN A 130 -16.01 1.96 -5.08
C GLN A 130 -15.58 2.38 -6.49
N CYS A 131 -14.73 3.39 -6.63
CA CYS A 131 -14.24 3.83 -7.94
C CYS A 131 -13.44 2.70 -8.62
N PRO A 132 -13.76 2.32 -9.87
CA PRO A 132 -13.09 1.23 -10.56
C PRO A 132 -11.61 1.52 -10.90
N TYR A 133 -11.21 2.78 -10.83
CA TYR A 133 -9.85 3.25 -11.15
C TYR A 133 -9.06 3.69 -9.93
N PHE A 134 -9.60 3.45 -8.75
CA PHE A 134 -8.91 3.66 -7.47
C PHE A 134 -8.60 2.31 -6.82
N PHE A 135 -7.36 2.11 -6.42
CA PHE A 135 -6.88 0.89 -5.76
C PHE A 135 -6.23 1.22 -4.43
N PHE A 136 -6.53 0.44 -3.41
CA PHE A 136 -6.03 0.61 -2.07
C PHE A 136 -5.40 -0.68 -1.56
N ASP A 137 -4.11 -0.83 -1.77
CA ASP A 137 -3.36 -1.98 -1.29
C ASP A 137 -2.75 -1.73 0.08
N VAL A 138 -2.58 -2.77 0.85
CA VAL A 138 -2.07 -2.69 2.23
C VAL A 138 -0.92 -3.68 2.43
N VAL A 139 0.16 -3.20 3.01
CA VAL A 139 1.25 -4.02 3.56
C VAL A 139 1.30 -3.76 5.05
N TYR A 140 0.80 -4.70 5.83
CA TYR A 140 0.78 -4.64 7.28
C TYR A 140 2.01 -5.34 7.85
N ILE A 141 2.83 -4.61 8.58
CA ILE A 141 4.07 -5.09 9.18
C ILE A 141 3.88 -5.14 10.69
N HIS A 142 4.15 -6.29 11.31
CA HIS A 142 4.07 -6.46 12.77
C HIS A 142 5.28 -7.22 13.33
N ASN A 143 5.50 -7.12 14.64
CA ASN A 143 6.65 -7.75 15.29
C ASN A 143 6.50 -9.26 15.51
N GLY A 144 5.36 -9.84 15.13
CA GLY A 144 5.04 -11.23 15.48
C GLY A 144 4.52 -11.34 16.92
N LEU A 145 4.46 -12.56 17.42
CA LEU A 145 4.05 -12.85 18.78
C LEU A 145 5.18 -12.44 19.75
N ASP A 146 5.12 -11.24 20.29
CA ASP A 146 5.76 -10.98 21.56
C ASP A 146 4.90 -11.66 22.63
N GLU A 147 5.53 -12.48 23.50
CA GLU A 147 4.88 -13.32 24.53
C GLU A 147 3.95 -12.55 25.49
N LYS A 148 3.82 -11.24 25.33
CA LYS A 148 3.00 -10.33 26.14
C LYS A 148 1.89 -9.61 25.36
N GLU A 149 1.81 -9.80 24.05
CA GLU A 149 0.80 -9.15 23.21
C GLU A 149 -0.26 -10.16 22.78
N ASP A 150 -1.50 -9.78 22.99
CA ASP A 150 -2.66 -10.57 22.63
C ASP A 150 -2.67 -10.83 21.10
N GLU A 151 -2.58 -12.09 20.72
CA GLU A 151 -2.58 -12.56 19.32
C GLU A 151 -3.79 -12.01 18.53
N SER A 152 -4.86 -11.64 19.23
CA SER A 152 -6.07 -11.07 18.63
C SER A 152 -5.82 -9.70 17.99
N SER A 153 -4.94 -8.87 18.54
CA SER A 153 -4.81 -7.45 18.16
C SER A 153 -4.34 -7.22 16.71
N TRP A 154 -3.37 -8.01 16.22
CA TRP A 154 -2.89 -7.84 14.84
C TRP A 154 -3.81 -8.49 13.82
N LYS A 155 -4.49 -9.60 14.19
CA LYS A 155 -5.50 -10.25 13.35
C LYS A 155 -6.70 -9.35 13.14
N ASP A 156 -7.13 -8.66 14.18
CA ASP A 156 -8.23 -7.69 14.11
C ASP A 156 -7.87 -6.53 13.17
N MET A 157 -6.63 -6.03 13.26
CA MET A 157 -6.14 -4.98 12.38
C MET A 157 -6.08 -5.44 10.92
N PHE A 158 -5.57 -6.63 10.66
CA PHE A 158 -5.54 -7.20 9.32
C PHE A 158 -6.94 -7.46 8.78
N GLY A 159 -7.85 -7.93 9.62
CA GLY A 159 -9.27 -8.08 9.30
C GLY A 159 -9.92 -6.74 8.96
N PHE A 160 -9.63 -5.70 9.73
CA PHE A 160 -10.10 -4.34 9.46
C PHE A 160 -9.68 -3.85 8.06
N PHE A 161 -8.40 -3.96 7.70
CA PHE A 161 -7.94 -3.59 6.37
C PHE A 161 -8.62 -4.43 5.27
N GLY A 162 -8.93 -5.70 5.56
CA GLY A 162 -9.67 -6.56 4.65
C GLY A 162 -11.09 -6.08 4.37
N SER A 163 -11.74 -5.49 5.37
CA SER A 163 -13.11 -4.98 5.24
C SER A 163 -13.22 -3.74 4.36
N LEU A 164 -12.11 -3.07 4.08
CA LEU A 164 -12.08 -1.91 3.19
C LEU A 164 -12.17 -2.29 1.70
N ASP A 165 -11.88 -3.53 1.35
CA ASP A 165 -11.96 -4.00 -0.03
C ASP A 165 -13.37 -4.43 -0.40
N THR A 166 -14.13 -3.53 -1.00
CA THR A 166 -15.51 -3.78 -1.45
C THR A 166 -15.61 -4.40 -2.85
N LYS A 167 -14.49 -4.45 -3.59
CA LYS A 167 -14.44 -4.90 -5.00
C LYS A 167 -13.70 -6.24 -5.18
N GLY A 168 -12.97 -6.69 -4.18
CA GLY A 168 -12.09 -7.86 -4.28
C GLY A 168 -10.87 -7.66 -5.19
N THR A 169 -10.52 -6.41 -5.48
CA THR A 169 -9.43 -6.05 -6.40
C THR A 169 -8.18 -5.53 -5.71
N ASN A 170 -8.27 -5.20 -4.42
CA ASN A 170 -7.17 -4.71 -3.63
C ASN A 170 -6.36 -5.88 -3.06
N TYR A 171 -5.05 -5.69 -2.97
CA TYR A 171 -4.16 -6.66 -2.35
C TYR A 171 -3.84 -6.24 -0.92
N LYS A 172 -3.82 -7.20 -0.02
CA LYS A 172 -3.39 -7.01 1.37
C LYS A 172 -2.39 -8.09 1.76
N PHE A 173 -1.30 -7.66 2.35
CA PHE A 173 -0.25 -8.54 2.83
C PHE A 173 0.01 -8.27 4.31
N GLU A 174 0.27 -9.35 5.02
CA GLU A 174 0.73 -9.35 6.38
C GLU A 174 2.17 -9.84 6.39
N VAL A 175 3.05 -9.15 7.10
CA VAL A 175 4.45 -9.49 7.19
C VAL A 175 4.93 -9.40 8.64
N ALA A 176 5.40 -10.52 9.18
CA ALA A 176 6.03 -10.54 10.48
C ALA A 176 7.50 -10.13 10.38
N LEU A 177 7.93 -9.14 11.16
CA LEU A 177 9.35 -8.71 11.18
C LEU A 177 10.31 -9.78 11.68
N ALA A 178 9.81 -10.72 12.49
CA ALA A 178 10.57 -11.88 12.93
C ALA A 178 10.71 -12.95 11.83
N GLY A 179 9.91 -12.84 10.77
CA GLY A 179 9.94 -13.73 9.62
C GLY A 179 11.11 -13.43 8.66
N PRO A 180 11.21 -14.20 7.60
CA PRO A 180 12.24 -14.00 6.58
C PRO A 180 12.09 -12.61 5.93
N ALA A 181 13.18 -11.87 5.80
CA ALA A 181 13.17 -10.57 5.10
C ALA A 181 12.66 -10.69 3.64
N LEU A 182 12.69 -11.90 3.09
CA LEU A 182 12.19 -12.22 1.76
C LEU A 182 10.66 -12.01 1.63
N GLU A 183 9.90 -12.21 2.71
CA GLU A 183 8.42 -12.06 2.66
C GLU A 183 8.00 -10.65 2.24
N LEU A 184 8.62 -9.63 2.85
CA LEU A 184 8.31 -8.24 2.46
C LEU A 184 8.72 -7.94 1.02
N HIS A 185 9.85 -8.50 0.56
CA HIS A 185 10.26 -8.40 -0.85
C HIS A 185 9.23 -9.04 -1.78
N ASN A 186 8.74 -10.23 -1.44
CA ASN A 186 7.74 -10.95 -2.22
C ASN A 186 6.43 -10.19 -2.30
N CYS A 187 5.97 -9.63 -1.17
CA CYS A 187 4.78 -8.79 -1.15
C CYS A 187 4.92 -7.58 -2.08
N MET A 188 6.04 -6.86 -1.99
CA MET A 188 6.28 -5.70 -2.85
C MET A 188 6.44 -6.09 -4.33
N ALA A 189 7.03 -7.25 -4.63
CA ALA A 189 7.13 -7.77 -5.99
C ALA A 189 5.75 -8.10 -6.58
N LYS A 190 4.86 -8.70 -5.80
CA LYS A 190 3.46 -8.97 -6.20
C LYS A 190 2.70 -7.66 -6.48
N LEU A 191 3.04 -6.59 -5.78
CA LEU A 191 2.47 -5.26 -6.01
C LEU A 191 2.99 -4.56 -7.27
N LEU A 192 4.02 -5.06 -7.95
CA LEU A 192 4.48 -4.49 -9.21
C LEU A 192 3.48 -4.68 -10.36
N ALA A 193 2.63 -5.69 -10.29
CA ALA A 193 1.59 -5.92 -11.28
C ALA A 193 0.62 -4.74 -11.38
N HIS A 194 0.19 -4.44 -12.61
CA HIS A 194 -0.79 -3.38 -12.84
C HIS A 194 -2.14 -3.76 -12.24
N PRO A 195 -2.78 -2.89 -11.44
CA PRO A 195 -3.99 -3.26 -10.71
C PRO A 195 -5.16 -3.77 -11.57
N LEU A 196 -5.32 -3.22 -12.79
CA LEU A 196 -6.35 -3.68 -13.72
C LEU A 196 -6.02 -5.00 -14.42
N GLN A 197 -4.77 -5.46 -14.36
CA GLN A 197 -4.31 -6.67 -15.06
C GLN A 197 -4.05 -7.84 -14.11
N ARG A 198 -3.99 -7.57 -12.80
CA ARG A 198 -3.77 -8.62 -11.82
C ARG A 198 -5.07 -9.36 -11.50
N PRO A 199 -5.01 -10.67 -11.21
CA PRO A 199 -6.19 -11.42 -10.75
C PRO A 199 -6.61 -10.98 -9.36
N CYS A 200 -7.80 -11.41 -8.92
CA CYS A 200 -8.17 -11.33 -7.51
C CYS A 200 -7.12 -12.04 -6.64
N GLN A 201 -6.74 -11.47 -5.50
CA GLN A 201 -5.64 -11.99 -4.67
C GLN A 201 -5.85 -13.45 -4.24
N SER A 202 -7.08 -13.86 -3.96
CA SER A 202 -7.41 -15.24 -3.60
C SER A 202 -7.18 -16.25 -4.74
N HIS A 203 -7.13 -15.77 -5.98
CA HIS A 203 -6.90 -16.60 -7.17
C HIS A 203 -5.49 -16.39 -7.76
N ALA A 204 -4.72 -15.46 -7.20
CA ALA A 204 -3.38 -15.18 -7.68
C ALA A 204 -2.41 -16.28 -7.25
N HIS A 205 -1.67 -16.83 -8.20
CA HIS A 205 -0.66 -17.84 -7.96
C HIS A 205 0.71 -17.32 -8.39
N TYR A 206 1.59 -17.09 -7.43
CA TYR A 206 2.93 -16.56 -7.66
C TYR A 206 3.99 -17.63 -7.31
N GLY A 207 3.93 -18.79 -7.95
CA GLY A 207 4.71 -19.98 -7.61
C GLY A 207 6.21 -19.75 -7.35
N LEU A 208 6.84 -18.82 -8.07
CA LEU A 208 8.25 -18.47 -7.83
C LEU A 208 8.48 -17.62 -6.57
N LEU A 209 7.45 -16.94 -6.07
CA LEU A 209 7.54 -16.06 -4.91
C LEU A 209 6.96 -16.70 -3.64
N ASP A 210 6.09 -17.68 -3.79
CA ASP A 210 5.39 -18.31 -2.67
C ASP A 210 6.15 -19.51 -2.09
N GLY A 211 7.37 -19.82 -2.59
CA GLY A 211 8.21 -20.90 -2.06
C GLY A 211 7.58 -22.30 -2.17
N GLY A 212 6.63 -22.45 -3.08
CA GLY A 212 5.91 -23.70 -3.25
C GLY A 212 6.83 -24.80 -3.77
N ASP A 213 6.84 -25.93 -3.08
CA ASP A 213 7.32 -27.19 -3.61
C ASP A 213 6.67 -27.41 -4.98
N SER A 214 7.49 -27.49 -5.99
CA SER A 214 7.04 -27.96 -7.29
C SER A 214 6.42 -29.34 -7.12
N PRO A 215 5.16 -29.59 -7.48
CA PRO A 215 4.70 -30.95 -7.55
C PRO A 215 5.59 -31.65 -8.57
N ASP A 216 6.29 -32.68 -8.13
CA ASP A 216 7.06 -33.56 -8.97
C ASP A 216 6.22 -33.91 -10.21
N SER A 217 6.68 -33.42 -11.36
CA SER A 217 6.18 -33.91 -12.63
C SER A 217 6.74 -35.31 -12.81
N GLU A 218 6.01 -36.30 -12.33
CA GLU A 218 6.19 -37.66 -12.79
C GLU A 218 5.91 -37.67 -14.29
N ALA A 219 7.00 -37.55 -15.04
CA ALA A 219 7.01 -37.89 -16.46
C ALA A 219 6.83 -39.39 -16.56
N THR A 220 5.60 -39.83 -16.75
CA THR A 220 5.33 -41.21 -17.21
C THR A 220 5.78 -41.31 -18.66
N VAL A 221 6.79 -42.14 -18.87
CA VAL A 221 7.26 -42.62 -20.17
C VAL A 221 6.21 -43.58 -20.74
#